data_495a9e16d5eb5b9f8aa5f54cafd70d08
#
_entry.id   495a9e16d5eb5b9f8aa5f54cafd70d08
#
_cell.length_a   1.000
_cell.length_b   1.000
_cell.length_c   1.000
_cell.angle_alpha   90.00
_cell.angle_beta   90.00
_cell.angle_gamma   90.00
#
_symmetry.space_group_name_H-M   'P 1'
#
loop_
_entity.id
_entity.type
_entity.pdbx_description
1 polymer ?
#
loop_
_entity_poly.entity_id
_entity_poly.type
_entity_poly.pdbx_seq_one_letter_code
_entity_poly.pdbx_strand_id
1 'polypeptide(L)'
;VPHDAPPLALDRDIIRRIVRANISEIRHCYNRGLVRDPDLTGTVTVEFTIGPTGHVSASSVRSTDLPADVADCIADAPKRWTFPEPEGGGNVIVAYPFILTPG
;
A
#
# COMPACT_ATOMS: atom_id res chain seq x y z
N VAL A 1 30.02 1.46 2.02
CA VAL A 1 29.86 0.60 0.88
C VAL A 1 29.37 1.41 -0.30
N PRO A 2 30.15 1.45 -1.34
CA PRO A 2 29.67 2.09 -2.54
C PRO A 2 28.49 1.30 -3.11
N HIS A 3 27.48 2.00 -3.51
CA HIS A 3 26.35 1.41 -4.17
C HIS A 3 26.44 1.77 -5.63
N ASP A 4 26.40 0.76 -6.46
CA ASP A 4 26.46 0.97 -7.90
C ASP A 4 25.14 1.52 -8.44
N ALA A 5 24.06 1.30 -7.70
CA ALA A 5 22.77 1.84 -8.05
C ALA A 5 22.51 3.15 -7.31
N PRO A 6 21.83 4.13 -7.93
CA PRO A 6 21.46 5.34 -7.23
C PRO A 6 20.55 5.03 -6.04
N PRO A 7 20.62 5.81 -4.95
CA PRO A 7 19.73 5.60 -3.82
C PRO A 7 18.28 5.84 -4.24
N LEU A 8 17.38 5.07 -3.63
CA LEU A 8 15.94 5.30 -3.83
C LEU A 8 15.57 6.63 -3.20
N ALA A 9 14.63 7.35 -3.82
CA ALA A 9 14.11 8.60 -3.29
C ALA A 9 13.43 8.40 -1.93
N LEU A 10 12.88 7.19 -1.70
CA LEU A 10 12.41 6.73 -0.39
C LEU A 10 12.91 5.32 -0.15
N ASP A 11 13.39 5.06 1.06
CA ASP A 11 13.86 3.74 1.48
C ASP A 11 12.67 2.78 1.59
N ARG A 12 12.85 1.56 1.08
CA ARG A 12 11.83 0.51 1.16
C ARG A 12 11.45 0.18 2.60
N ASP A 13 12.40 0.23 3.53
CA ASP A 13 12.13 -0.06 4.93
C ASP A 13 11.25 1.00 5.57
N ILE A 14 11.39 2.24 5.16
CA ILE A 14 10.54 3.33 5.60
C ILE A 14 9.11 3.09 5.09
N ILE A 15 8.97 2.72 3.82
CA ILE A 15 7.66 2.42 3.23
C ILE A 15 6.99 1.27 3.98
N ARG A 16 7.71 0.17 4.21
CA ARG A 16 7.18 -0.97 4.96
C ARG A 16 6.74 -0.60 6.36
N ARG A 17 7.53 0.24 7.03
CA ARG A 17 7.22 0.66 8.40
C ARG A 17 5.93 1.46 8.45
N ILE A 18 5.73 2.36 7.50
CA ILE A 18 4.51 3.16 7.42
C ILE A 18 3.31 2.29 7.08
N VAL A 19 3.46 1.35 6.14
CA VAL A 19 2.40 0.40 5.82
C VAL A 19 2.00 -0.40 7.05
N ARG A 20 2.98 -0.93 7.80
CA ARG A 20 2.71 -1.70 9.02
C ARG A 20 2.04 -0.86 10.10
N ALA A 21 2.41 0.40 10.21
CA ALA A 21 1.79 1.30 11.18
C ALA A 21 0.31 1.56 10.87
N ASN A 22 -0.10 1.36 9.61
CA ASN A 22 -1.46 1.59 9.16
C ASN A 22 -2.19 0.31 8.76
N ILE A 23 -1.64 -0.85 9.13
CA ILE A 23 -2.19 -2.14 8.68
C ILE A 23 -3.61 -2.38 9.19
N SER A 24 -4.01 -1.73 10.27
CA SER A 24 -5.36 -1.86 10.79
C SER A 24 -6.42 -1.37 9.80
N GLU A 25 -6.11 -0.39 8.98
CA GLU A 25 -7.03 0.07 7.94
C GLU A 25 -7.23 -1.00 6.87
N ILE A 26 -6.15 -1.69 6.51
CA ILE A 26 -6.21 -2.80 5.55
C ILE A 26 -7.05 -3.94 6.12
N ARG A 27 -6.83 -4.28 7.39
CA ARG A 27 -7.63 -5.32 8.06
C ARG A 27 -9.10 -4.96 8.16
N HIS A 28 -9.40 -3.69 8.38
CA HIS A 28 -10.79 -3.23 8.42
C HIS A 28 -11.49 -3.50 7.08
N CYS A 29 -10.83 -3.20 5.98
CA CYS A 29 -11.35 -3.48 4.65
C CYS A 29 -11.56 -4.98 4.44
N TYR A 30 -10.60 -5.79 4.85
CA TYR A 30 -10.65 -7.23 4.71
C TYR A 30 -11.75 -7.84 5.57
N ASN A 31 -11.91 -7.38 6.81
CA ASN A 31 -12.92 -7.88 7.72
C ASN A 31 -14.34 -7.70 7.18
N ARG A 32 -14.57 -6.64 6.42
CA ARG A 32 -15.86 -6.43 5.75
C ARG A 32 -16.17 -7.54 4.75
N GLY A 33 -15.14 -8.03 4.05
CA GLY A 33 -15.28 -9.16 3.15
C GLY A 33 -15.49 -10.48 3.90
N LEU A 34 -14.85 -10.65 5.05
CA LEU A 34 -14.97 -11.86 5.86
C LEU A 34 -16.36 -12.05 6.43
N VAL A 35 -17.14 -10.99 6.60
CA VAL A 35 -18.54 -11.10 7.04
C VAL A 35 -19.36 -11.89 6.02
N ARG A 36 -19.10 -11.69 4.72
CA ARG A 36 -19.81 -12.38 3.65
C ARG A 36 -19.18 -13.74 3.31
N ASP A 37 -17.87 -13.84 3.44
CA ASP A 37 -17.12 -15.06 3.14
C ASP A 37 -16.05 -15.25 4.21
N PRO A 38 -16.33 -16.06 5.25
CA PRO A 38 -15.37 -16.26 6.35
C PRO A 38 -14.07 -16.93 5.92
N ASP A 39 -14.04 -17.57 4.75
CA ASP A 39 -12.85 -18.24 4.21
C ASP A 39 -12.12 -17.37 3.18
N LEU A 40 -12.53 -16.10 3.03
CA LEU A 40 -11.94 -15.23 2.03
C LEU A 40 -10.42 -15.13 2.21
N THR A 41 -9.69 -15.47 1.15
CA THR A 41 -8.25 -15.26 1.08
C THR A 41 -7.90 -14.68 -0.27
N GLY A 42 -6.80 -13.97 -0.33
CA GLY A 42 -6.32 -13.47 -1.60
C GLY A 42 -5.23 -12.43 -1.43
N THR A 43 -4.81 -11.92 -2.57
CA THR A 43 -3.76 -10.91 -2.64
C THR A 43 -4.29 -9.71 -3.40
N VAL A 44 -3.94 -8.53 -2.95
CA VAL A 44 -4.18 -7.31 -3.72
C VAL A 44 -2.87 -6.55 -3.81
N THR A 45 -2.47 -6.21 -5.03
CA THR A 45 -1.32 -5.35 -5.26
C THR A 45 -1.83 -3.95 -5.53
N VAL A 46 -1.45 -3.03 -4.66
CA VAL A 46 -1.84 -1.62 -4.76
C VAL A 46 -0.67 -0.83 -5.30
N GLU A 47 -0.91 -0.05 -6.34
CA GLU A 47 0.07 0.90 -6.86
C GLU A 47 -0.31 2.29 -6.40
N PHE A 48 0.58 2.94 -5.66
CA PHE A 48 0.33 4.30 -5.21
C PHE A 48 1.54 5.19 -5.46
N THR A 49 1.25 6.47 -5.65
CA THR A 49 2.28 7.49 -5.95
C THR A 49 2.42 8.41 -4.77
N ILE A 50 3.64 8.49 -4.24
CA ILE A 50 3.98 9.42 -3.17
C ILE A 50 4.52 10.68 -3.82
N GLY A 51 3.84 11.79 -3.59
CA GLY A 51 4.22 13.07 -4.18
C GLY A 51 5.37 13.75 -3.43
N PRO A 52 5.83 14.90 -3.95
CA PRO A 52 6.99 15.60 -3.39
C PRO A 52 6.84 16.02 -1.94
N THR A 53 5.61 16.16 -1.46
CA THR A 53 5.33 16.56 -0.07
C THR A 53 5.11 15.38 0.85
N GLY A 54 5.24 14.14 0.35
CA GLY A 54 4.99 12.93 1.13
C GLY A 54 3.54 12.47 1.11
N HIS A 55 2.64 13.23 0.53
CA HIS A 55 1.24 12.84 0.39
C HIS A 55 1.05 11.93 -0.81
N VAL A 56 0.12 10.97 -0.69
CA VAL A 56 -0.20 10.08 -1.78
C VAL A 56 -1.14 10.80 -2.74
N SER A 57 -0.70 10.99 -3.98
CA SER A 57 -1.46 11.71 -5.00
C SER A 57 -2.36 10.80 -5.81
N ALA A 58 -2.07 9.49 -5.86
CA ALA A 58 -2.86 8.51 -6.57
C ALA A 58 -2.66 7.15 -5.93
N SER A 59 -3.71 6.34 -5.95
CA SER A 59 -3.65 4.96 -5.45
C SER A 59 -4.72 4.15 -6.16
N SER A 60 -4.35 2.98 -6.66
CA SER A 60 -5.27 2.12 -7.41
C SER A 60 -4.90 0.66 -7.26
N VAL A 61 -5.85 -0.22 -7.56
CA VAL A 61 -5.60 -1.66 -7.62
C VAL A 61 -4.86 -1.97 -8.91
N ARG A 62 -3.70 -2.59 -8.79
CA ARG A 62 -2.93 -3.05 -9.95
C ARG A 62 -3.36 -4.45 -10.36
N SER A 63 -3.53 -5.33 -9.37
CA SER A 63 -4.03 -6.69 -9.59
C SER A 63 -4.62 -7.22 -8.30
N THR A 64 -5.63 -8.07 -8.41
CA THR A 64 -6.24 -8.70 -7.25
C THR A 64 -7.07 -9.90 -7.65
N ASP A 65 -7.21 -10.86 -6.73
CA ASP A 65 -8.19 -11.94 -6.81
C ASP A 65 -9.27 -11.81 -5.73
N LEU A 66 -9.30 -10.67 -5.04
CA LEU A 66 -10.32 -10.36 -4.03
C LEU A 66 -11.54 -9.70 -4.67
N PRO A 67 -12.71 -9.72 -4.00
CA PRO A 67 -13.86 -8.95 -4.48
C PRO A 67 -13.52 -7.47 -4.64
N ALA A 68 -14.12 -6.84 -5.65
CA ALA A 68 -13.79 -5.46 -6.02
C ALA A 68 -13.98 -4.48 -4.87
N ASP A 69 -15.03 -4.63 -4.07
CA ASP A 69 -15.29 -3.71 -2.96
C ASP A 69 -14.21 -3.81 -1.87
N VAL A 70 -13.71 -5.01 -1.61
CA VAL A 70 -12.60 -5.20 -0.65
C VAL A 70 -11.32 -4.60 -1.22
N ALA A 71 -11.00 -4.91 -2.47
CA ALA A 71 -9.78 -4.41 -3.11
C ALA A 71 -9.79 -2.88 -3.21
N ASP A 72 -10.90 -2.28 -3.59
CA ASP A 72 -11.01 -0.83 -3.70
C ASP A 72 -10.88 -0.15 -2.34
N CYS A 73 -11.45 -0.73 -1.30
CA CYS A 73 -11.29 -0.24 0.07
C CYS A 73 -9.82 -0.22 0.47
N ILE A 74 -9.10 -1.30 0.16
CA ILE A 74 -7.66 -1.40 0.47
C ILE A 74 -6.86 -0.39 -0.35
N ALA A 75 -7.20 -0.20 -1.61
CA ALA A 75 -6.50 0.76 -2.47
C ALA A 75 -6.74 2.22 -2.04
N ASP A 76 -7.85 2.51 -1.37
CA ASP A 76 -8.11 3.85 -0.87
C ASP A 76 -7.31 4.18 0.39
N ALA A 77 -6.89 3.18 1.15
CA ALA A 77 -6.22 3.40 2.42
C ALA A 77 -4.94 4.25 2.29
N PRO A 78 -4.03 3.97 1.34
CA PRO A 78 -2.80 4.75 1.22
C PRO A 78 -3.00 6.24 1.00
N LYS A 79 -4.15 6.64 0.46
CA LYS A 79 -4.45 8.06 0.23
C LYS A 79 -4.52 8.87 1.52
N ARG A 80 -4.69 8.20 2.66
CA ARG A 80 -4.77 8.83 3.97
C ARG A 80 -3.44 8.80 4.73
N TRP A 81 -2.42 8.14 4.17
CA TRP A 81 -1.13 7.99 4.81
C TRP A 81 -0.19 9.11 4.41
N THR A 82 0.75 9.43 5.29
CA THR A 82 1.78 10.42 5.02
C THR A 82 3.15 9.76 5.10
N PHE A 83 3.95 9.97 4.09
CA PHE A 83 5.31 9.48 4.00
C PHE A 83 6.29 10.63 4.13
N PRO A 84 7.56 10.37 4.42
CA PRO A 84 8.57 11.41 4.33
C PRO A 84 8.65 11.96 2.90
N GLU A 85 9.08 13.20 2.78
CA GLU A 85 9.26 13.82 1.47
C GLU A 85 10.35 13.05 0.72
N PRO A 86 10.07 12.63 -0.53
CA PRO A 86 11.10 11.97 -1.33
C PRO A 86 12.29 12.89 -1.59
N GLU A 87 13.48 12.32 -1.54
CA GLU A 87 14.69 13.06 -1.87
C GLU A 87 14.65 13.50 -3.34
N GLY A 88 15.08 14.73 -3.59
CA GLY A 88 15.07 15.27 -4.93
C GLY A 88 13.75 15.87 -5.37
N GLY A 89 12.73 15.84 -4.53
CA GLY A 89 11.45 16.51 -4.78
C GLY A 89 10.59 15.89 -5.87
N GLY A 90 10.86 14.64 -6.27
CA GLY A 90 10.08 13.96 -7.28
C GLY A 90 8.97 13.08 -6.71
N ASN A 91 8.33 12.32 -7.58
CA ASN A 91 7.33 11.34 -7.20
C ASN A 91 7.98 9.96 -7.03
N VAL A 92 7.42 9.15 -6.14
CA VAL A 92 7.82 7.76 -5.98
C VAL A 92 6.60 6.87 -6.21
N ILE A 93 6.71 5.93 -7.15
CA ILE A 93 5.66 4.97 -7.44
C ILE A 93 5.99 3.68 -6.72
N VAL A 94 5.03 3.20 -5.92
CA VAL A 94 5.18 1.99 -5.12
C VAL A 94 4.11 0.98 -5.55
N ALA A 95 4.52 -0.25 -5.81
CA ALA A 95 3.61 -1.38 -5.98
C ALA A 95 3.77 -2.26 -4.75
N TYR A 96 2.75 -2.37 -3.93
CA TYR A 96 2.82 -3.09 -2.66
C TYR A 96 1.78 -4.22 -2.62
N PRO A 97 2.22 -5.46 -2.45
CA PRO A 97 1.30 -6.60 -2.36
C PRO A 97 0.83 -6.80 -0.91
N PHE A 98 -0.48 -6.86 -0.74
CA PHE A 98 -1.08 -7.25 0.53
C PHE A 98 -1.61 -8.67 0.40
N ILE A 99 -1.10 -9.57 1.24
CA ILE A 99 -1.52 -10.96 1.27
C ILE A 99 -2.45 -11.12 2.47
N LEU A 100 -3.69 -11.53 2.21
CA LEU A 100 -4.75 -11.53 3.21
C LEU A 100 -5.26 -12.95 3.41
N THR A 101 -5.21 -13.40 4.65
CA THR A 101 -5.67 -14.71 5.06
C THR A 101 -6.47 -14.60 6.35
N PRO A 102 -7.49 -15.46 6.55
CA PRO A 102 -8.22 -15.50 7.80
C PRO A 102 -7.32 -15.96 8.96
N GLY A 103 -7.55 -15.42 10.11
CA GLY A 103 -6.81 -15.81 11.30
C GLY A 103 -5.74 -14.83 11.67
#